data_456dc711ccb47191b3659205ab541e16
#
_entry.id   456dc711ccb47191b3659205ab541e16
#
_cell.length_a   1.000
_cell.length_b   1.000
_cell.length_c   1.000
_cell.angle_alpha   90.00
_cell.angle_beta   90.00
_cell.angle_gamma   90.00
#
_symmetry.space_group_name_H-M   'P 1'
#
loop_
_entity.id
_entity.type
_entity.pdbx_description
1 polymer ?
#
loop_
_entity_poly.entity_id
_entity_poly.type
_entity_poly.pdbx_seq_one_letter_code
_entity_poly.pdbx_strand_id
1 'polypeptide(L)'
;MAHELPGGWKVLAGKTDVDNDYLSLKLAKPNDYWFHVRGMPGSHVVLRADAKEAPTRATLKQAAAVAAWYSKARHGGVVPVSCTEARYVTKPRGGKPGLVQIRKEITLKVRPALPASDVP
;
A
#
# COMPACT_ATOMS: atom_id res chain seq x y z
N MET A 1 -3.70 2.87 10.19
CA MET A 1 -3.92 1.48 10.67
C MET A 1 -2.65 0.68 10.43
N ALA A 2 -2.21 -0.05 11.41
CA ALA A 2 -0.92 -0.75 11.34
C ALA A 2 -1.13 -2.26 11.44
N HIS A 3 -0.39 -3.01 10.61
CA HIS A 3 -0.43 -4.46 10.58
C HIS A 3 0.98 -5.02 10.49
N GLU A 4 1.14 -6.29 10.82
CA GLU A 4 2.40 -6.98 10.68
C GLU A 4 2.21 -8.23 9.84
N LEU A 5 3.02 -8.37 8.80
CA LEU A 5 3.01 -9.54 7.93
C LEU A 5 3.96 -10.62 8.46
N PRO A 6 3.81 -11.87 8.01
CA PRO A 6 4.79 -12.91 8.32
C PRO A 6 6.21 -12.44 7.99
N GLY A 7 7.14 -12.71 8.90
CA GLY A 7 8.51 -12.23 8.79
C GLY A 7 8.76 -10.89 9.46
N GLY A 8 7.75 -10.33 10.13
CA GLY A 8 7.90 -9.08 10.88
C GLY A 8 7.78 -7.81 10.07
N TRP A 9 7.32 -7.90 8.83
CA TRP A 9 7.16 -6.73 7.95
C TRP A 9 6.03 -5.83 8.46
N LYS A 10 6.31 -4.53 8.61
CA LYS A 10 5.32 -3.54 9.06
C LYS A 10 4.59 -2.97 7.87
N VAL A 11 3.25 -2.91 7.97
CA VAL A 11 2.38 -2.35 6.93
C VAL A 11 1.49 -1.29 7.57
N LEU A 12 1.42 -0.13 6.92
CA LEU A 12 0.61 0.99 7.38
C LEU A 12 -0.42 1.36 6.33
N ALA A 13 -1.65 1.58 6.75
CA ALA A 13 -2.75 2.00 5.87
C ALA A 13 -3.36 3.30 6.39
N GLY A 14 -3.66 4.24 5.50
CA GLY A 14 -4.27 5.50 5.87
C GLY A 14 -5.77 5.38 6.06
N LYS A 15 -6.33 6.16 6.98
CA LYS A 15 -7.79 6.22 7.22
C LYS A 15 -8.47 7.31 6.40
N THR A 16 -7.77 8.41 6.15
CA THR A 16 -8.31 9.59 5.46
C THR A 16 -7.38 9.99 4.33
N ASP A 17 -7.84 10.87 3.45
CA ASP A 17 -7.00 11.38 2.37
C ASP A 17 -5.77 12.14 2.91
N VAL A 18 -5.92 12.81 4.04
CA VAL A 18 -4.80 13.50 4.70
C VAL A 18 -3.78 12.49 5.22
N ASP A 19 -4.27 11.42 5.85
CA ASP A 19 -3.39 10.32 6.31
C ASP A 19 -2.66 9.66 5.14
N ASN A 20 -3.38 9.46 4.02
CA ASN A 20 -2.79 8.87 2.81
C ASN A 20 -1.63 9.72 2.30
N ASP A 21 -1.80 11.05 2.24
CA ASP A 21 -0.72 11.95 1.85
C ASP A 21 0.46 11.86 2.83
N TYR A 22 0.17 11.88 4.12
CA TYR A 22 1.22 11.80 5.14
C TYR A 22 2.03 10.51 4.99
N LEU A 23 1.36 9.37 4.90
CA LEU A 23 2.02 8.07 4.75
C LEU A 23 2.89 8.02 3.49
N SER A 24 2.32 8.46 2.37
CA SER A 24 2.94 8.30 1.06
C SER A 24 4.08 9.27 0.82
N LEU A 25 3.97 10.50 1.34
CA LEU A 25 4.84 11.60 0.98
C LEU A 25 5.80 12.01 2.11
N LYS A 26 5.46 11.74 3.36
CA LYS A 26 6.23 12.16 4.52
C LYS A 26 6.82 11.00 5.30
N LEU A 27 6.00 9.99 5.65
CA LEU A 27 6.44 8.87 6.47
C LEU A 27 7.28 7.87 5.69
N ALA A 28 6.84 7.49 4.49
CA ALA A 28 7.51 6.48 3.70
C ALA A 28 8.92 6.93 3.32
N LYS A 29 9.88 6.04 3.51
CA LYS A 29 11.25 6.24 3.08
C LYS A 29 11.41 5.77 1.63
N PRO A 30 12.44 6.23 0.89
CA PRO A 30 12.57 5.91 -0.53
C PRO A 30 12.52 4.42 -0.87
N ASN A 31 13.04 3.56 0.00
CA ASN A 31 13.06 2.11 -0.23
C ASN A 31 11.81 1.38 0.24
N ASP A 32 10.88 2.07 0.91
CA ASP A 32 9.60 1.48 1.27
C ASP A 32 8.77 1.25 0.01
N TYR A 33 7.75 0.40 0.11
CA TYR A 33 6.85 0.12 -1.01
C TYR A 33 5.49 0.72 -0.74
N TRP A 34 4.89 1.24 -1.80
CA TRP A 34 3.59 1.90 -1.79
C TRP A 34 2.59 1.09 -2.60
N PHE A 35 1.35 1.02 -2.11
CA PHE A 35 0.28 0.24 -2.73
C PHE A 35 -1.02 1.03 -2.74
N HIS A 36 -1.79 0.84 -3.80
CA HIS A 36 -3.15 1.35 -3.90
C HIS A 36 -3.92 0.51 -4.90
N VAL A 37 -5.17 0.19 -4.58
CA VAL A 37 -6.04 -0.52 -5.53
C VAL A 37 -6.22 0.32 -6.78
N ARG A 38 -6.23 -0.33 -7.95
CA ARG A 38 -6.36 0.39 -9.22
C ARG A 38 -7.82 0.68 -9.54
N GLY A 39 -8.05 1.92 -10.02
CA GLY A 39 -9.34 2.30 -10.63
C GLY A 39 -10.46 2.58 -9.66
N MET A 40 -10.21 2.63 -8.36
CA MET A 40 -11.23 2.96 -7.37
C MET A 40 -10.62 3.56 -6.11
N PRO A 41 -11.44 4.23 -5.27
CA PRO A 41 -10.97 4.76 -4.00
C PRO A 41 -10.54 3.67 -3.03
N GLY A 42 -9.51 3.95 -2.25
CA GLY A 42 -9.02 3.07 -1.20
C GLY A 42 -7.89 3.72 -0.43
N SER A 43 -7.46 3.08 0.64
CA SER A 43 -6.33 3.55 1.44
C SER A 43 -5.03 3.42 0.67
N HIS A 44 -4.13 4.40 0.85
CA HIS A 44 -2.73 4.20 0.52
C HIS A 44 -2.12 3.29 1.57
N VAL A 45 -1.29 2.36 1.14
CA VAL A 45 -0.63 1.40 2.02
C VAL A 45 0.86 1.47 1.80
N VAL A 46 1.62 1.46 2.89
CA VAL A 46 3.08 1.50 2.86
C VAL A 46 3.62 0.26 3.57
N LEU A 47 4.46 -0.49 2.87
CA LEU A 47 5.25 -1.57 3.44
C LEU A 47 6.62 -1.00 3.81
N ARG A 48 6.94 -1.05 5.10
CA ARG A 48 8.23 -0.57 5.60
C ARG A 48 9.30 -1.59 5.24
N ALA A 49 10.28 -1.15 4.47
CA ALA A 49 11.38 -2.00 4.05
C ALA A 49 12.65 -1.56 4.79
N ASP A 50 12.90 -2.14 5.94
CA ASP A 50 14.16 -1.93 6.63
C ASP A 50 15.29 -2.55 5.84
N ALA A 51 16.26 -1.77 5.59
CA ALA A 51 17.46 -1.85 4.79
C ALA A 51 18.15 -3.19 4.53
N LYS A 52 17.78 -4.30 5.11
CA LYS A 52 18.58 -5.52 5.04
C LYS A 52 18.24 -6.42 3.86
N GLU A 53 16.99 -6.50 3.48
CA GLU A 53 16.53 -7.35 2.41
C GLU A 53 15.35 -6.72 1.68
N ALA A 54 15.30 -6.90 0.37
CA ALA A 54 14.11 -6.53 -0.38
C ALA A 54 12.99 -7.52 -0.05
N PRO A 55 11.73 -7.07 0.03
CA PRO A 55 10.62 -7.99 0.21
C PRO A 55 10.47 -8.91 -0.99
N THR A 56 10.07 -10.15 -0.73
CA THR A 56 9.78 -11.10 -1.81
C THR A 56 8.48 -10.72 -2.49
N ARG A 57 8.23 -11.30 -3.67
CA ARG A 57 6.95 -11.09 -4.35
C ARG A 57 5.77 -11.55 -3.48
N ALA A 58 5.93 -12.62 -2.71
CA ALA A 58 4.90 -13.09 -1.78
C ALA A 58 4.58 -12.02 -0.74
N THR A 59 5.60 -11.39 -0.15
CA THR A 59 5.41 -10.32 0.82
C THR A 59 4.74 -9.10 0.18
N LEU A 60 5.15 -8.73 -1.02
CA LEU A 60 4.49 -7.63 -1.75
C LEU A 60 3.02 -7.93 -2.00
N LYS A 61 2.66 -9.17 -2.36
CA LYS A 61 1.27 -9.55 -2.55
C LYS A 61 0.47 -9.50 -1.25
N GLN A 62 1.07 -9.87 -0.14
CA GLN A 62 0.41 -9.75 1.17
C GLN A 62 0.10 -8.29 1.52
N ALA A 63 1.04 -7.39 1.27
CA ALA A 63 0.81 -5.96 1.48
C ALA A 63 -0.25 -5.42 0.50
N ALA A 64 -0.23 -5.86 -0.75
CA ALA A 64 -1.25 -5.49 -1.73
C ALA A 64 -2.64 -5.97 -1.30
N ALA A 65 -2.74 -7.15 -0.69
CA ALA A 65 -4.00 -7.67 -0.17
C ALA A 65 -4.57 -6.76 0.93
N VAL A 66 -3.72 -6.15 1.75
CA VAL A 66 -4.13 -5.17 2.76
C VAL A 66 -4.71 -3.93 2.07
N ALA A 67 -4.06 -3.44 1.01
CA ALA A 67 -4.59 -2.30 0.26
C ALA A 67 -5.96 -2.61 -0.35
N ALA A 68 -6.13 -3.79 -0.89
CA ALA A 68 -7.42 -4.23 -1.42
C ALA A 68 -8.49 -4.35 -0.34
N TRP A 69 -8.10 -4.79 0.86
CA TRP A 69 -9.01 -4.89 2.00
C TRP A 69 -9.56 -3.52 2.41
N TYR A 70 -8.70 -2.48 2.42
CA TYR A 70 -9.10 -1.11 2.77
C TYR A 70 -9.55 -0.31 1.54
N SER A 71 -10.30 -0.96 0.65
CA SER A 71 -10.83 -0.34 -0.56
C SER A 71 -12.28 -0.74 -0.77
N LYS A 72 -12.91 -0.13 -1.77
CA LYS A 72 -14.26 -0.53 -2.17
C LYS A 72 -14.31 -1.92 -2.80
N ALA A 73 -13.16 -2.50 -3.13
CA ALA A 73 -13.08 -3.85 -3.70
C ALA A 73 -12.98 -4.95 -2.65
N ARG A 74 -13.15 -4.65 -1.38
CA ARG A 74 -12.97 -5.63 -0.28
C ARG A 74 -13.64 -6.97 -0.53
N HIS A 75 -14.81 -6.97 -1.14
CA HIS A 75 -15.58 -8.19 -1.38
C HIS A 75 -15.59 -8.60 -2.86
N GLY A 76 -14.70 -8.03 -3.66
CA GLY A 76 -14.74 -8.14 -5.11
C GLY A 76 -13.98 -9.32 -5.72
N GLY A 77 -13.46 -10.24 -4.93
CA GLY A 77 -12.62 -11.33 -5.44
C GLY A 77 -11.20 -10.87 -5.72
N VAL A 78 -10.63 -11.26 -6.85
CA VAL A 78 -9.27 -10.86 -7.23
C VAL A 78 -9.29 -9.45 -7.80
N VAL A 79 -8.47 -8.56 -7.25
CA VAL A 79 -8.41 -7.16 -7.69
C VAL A 79 -6.97 -6.75 -8.02
N PRO A 80 -6.80 -5.82 -8.98
CA PRO A 80 -5.48 -5.30 -9.31
C PRO A 80 -5.08 -4.20 -8.34
N VAL A 81 -3.84 -4.28 -7.84
CA VAL A 81 -3.26 -3.29 -6.94
C VAL A 81 -1.97 -2.76 -7.55
N SER A 82 -1.83 -1.44 -7.61
CA SER A 82 -0.59 -0.81 -8.04
C SER A 82 0.42 -0.89 -6.91
N CYS A 83 1.67 -1.21 -7.26
CA CYS A 83 2.78 -1.28 -6.32
C CYS A 83 3.99 -0.57 -6.93
N THR A 84 4.62 0.30 -6.17
CA THR A 84 5.86 0.95 -6.58
C THR A 84 6.70 1.28 -5.36
N GLU A 85 7.97 1.59 -5.55
CA GLU A 85 8.78 2.11 -4.45
C GLU A 85 8.31 3.52 -4.09
N ALA A 86 8.37 3.86 -2.81
CA ALA A 86 7.90 5.16 -2.33
C ALA A 86 8.62 6.34 -2.99
N ARG A 87 9.88 6.15 -3.41
CA ARG A 87 10.64 7.18 -4.13
C ARG A 87 9.96 7.65 -5.41
N TYR A 88 9.08 6.84 -5.99
CA TYR A 88 8.38 7.15 -7.22
C TYR A 88 6.98 7.73 -7.02
N VAL A 89 6.61 8.01 -5.78
CA VAL A 89 5.33 8.63 -5.43
C VAL A 89 5.54 10.11 -5.22
N THR A 90 4.83 10.94 -5.96
CA THR A 90 4.95 12.39 -5.87
C THR A 90 3.59 13.05 -5.79
N LYS A 91 3.55 14.27 -5.25
CA LYS A 91 2.33 15.07 -5.18
C LYS A 91 2.27 16.00 -6.39
N PRO A 92 1.23 15.90 -7.23
CA PRO A 92 1.09 16.86 -8.31
C PRO A 92 0.82 18.27 -7.74
N ARG A 93 1.33 19.29 -8.43
CA ARG A 93 1.13 20.67 -8.01
C ARG A 93 -0.37 21.00 -7.95
N GLY A 94 -0.81 21.52 -6.80
CA GLY A 94 -2.22 21.84 -6.60
C GLY A 94 -3.12 20.63 -6.43
N GLY A 95 -2.54 19.45 -6.26
CA GLY A 95 -3.31 18.22 -6.10
C GLY A 95 -4.09 18.16 -4.79
N LYS A 96 -5.29 17.60 -4.84
CA LYS A 96 -6.14 17.40 -3.68
C LYS A 96 -5.50 16.42 -2.70
N PRO A 97 -5.85 16.48 -1.39
CA PRO A 97 -5.44 15.45 -0.45
C PRO A 97 -5.80 14.05 -0.97
N GLY A 98 -4.86 13.11 -0.85
CA GLY A 98 -5.03 11.75 -1.33
C GLY A 98 -4.67 11.53 -2.79
N LEU A 99 -4.52 12.58 -3.59
CA LEU A 99 -4.12 12.44 -4.98
C LEU A 99 -2.60 12.47 -5.09
N VAL A 100 -2.03 11.42 -5.68
CA VAL A 100 -0.59 11.31 -5.94
C VAL A 100 -0.36 10.84 -7.36
N GLN A 101 0.84 11.07 -7.86
CA GLN A 101 1.33 10.52 -9.11
C GLN A 101 2.38 9.46 -8.80
N ILE A 102 2.36 8.37 -9.55
CA ILE A 102 3.32 7.28 -9.36
C ILE A 102 4.02 6.96 -10.68
N ARG A 103 5.23 6.43 -10.56
CA ARG A 103 6.01 5.95 -11.69
C ARG A 103 6.52 4.55 -11.41
N LYS A 104 6.91 3.83 -12.46
CA LYS A 104 7.53 2.50 -12.38
C LYS A 104 6.70 1.51 -11.57
N GLU A 105 5.38 1.63 -11.65
CA GLU A 105 4.50 0.71 -10.96
C GLU A 105 4.48 -0.66 -11.60
N ILE A 106 4.25 -1.66 -10.76
CA ILE A 106 3.83 -2.98 -11.21
C ILE A 106 2.41 -3.21 -10.71
N THR A 107 1.69 -4.12 -11.34
CA THR A 107 0.35 -4.50 -10.91
C THR A 107 0.39 -5.88 -10.28
N LEU A 108 -0.15 -5.98 -9.08
CA LEU A 108 -0.29 -7.24 -8.36
C LEU A 108 -1.78 -7.58 -8.28
N LYS A 109 -2.14 -8.79 -8.71
CA LYS A 109 -3.53 -9.26 -8.61
C LYS A 109 -3.64 -10.09 -7.35
N VAL A 110 -4.52 -9.66 -6.44
CA VAL A 110 -4.64 -10.26 -5.11
C VAL A 110 -6.10 -10.34 -4.68
N ARG A 111 -6.38 -11.24 -3.74
CA ARG A 111 -7.65 -11.24 -3.02
C ARG A 111 -7.51 -10.35 -1.80
N PRO A 112 -8.50 -9.48 -1.51
CA PRO A 112 -8.47 -8.65 -0.30
C PRO A 112 -8.36 -9.51 0.95
N ALA A 113 -7.39 -9.19 1.80
CA ALA A 113 -7.20 -9.93 3.04
C ALA A 113 -6.35 -9.12 4.02
N LEU A 114 -6.60 -9.32 5.32
CA LEU A 114 -5.71 -8.86 6.37
C LEU A 114 -4.78 -10.00 6.78
N PRO A 115 -3.63 -9.68 7.40
CA PRO A 115 -2.75 -10.74 7.93
C PRO A 115 -3.50 -11.60 8.95
N ALA A 116 -3.21 -12.89 8.96
CA ALA A 116 -3.90 -13.85 9.83
C ALA A 116 -3.81 -13.49 11.31
N SER A 117 -2.71 -12.89 11.74
CA SER A 117 -2.49 -12.47 13.12
C SER A 117 -3.44 -11.36 13.57
N ASP A 118 -4.09 -10.64 12.67
CA ASP A 118 -5.01 -9.55 12.95
C ASP A 118 -6.48 -9.99 12.88
N VAL A 119 -6.73 -11.26 12.60
CA VAL A 119 -8.08 -11.82 12.55
C VAL A 119 -8.41 -12.36 13.93
N PRO A 120 -9.53 -11.89 14.55
CA PRO A 120 -9.94 -12.35 15.88
C PRO A 120 -10.19 -13.85 15.94
#